data_6fd6bd07ad8fad26d771687176a38339
#
_entry.id   6fd6bd07ad8fad26d771687176a38339
#
_cell.length_a   1.000
_cell.length_b   1.000
_cell.length_c   1.000
_cell.angle_alpha   90.00
_cell.angle_beta   90.00
_cell.angle_gamma   90.00
#
_symmetry.space_group_name_H-M   'P 1'
#
loop_
_entity.id
_entity.type
_entity.pdbx_description
1 polymer ?
#
loop_
_entity_poly.entity_id
_entity_poly.type
_entity_poly.pdbx_seq_one_letter_code
_entity_poly.pdbx_strand_id
1 'polypeptide(L)'
;GAGVTGTCTARELSKYQVNMCVIDKGDDVASGTSKANSGIVHGGYDCKPGTLMAEMNVRGNELLYELAEDLDYPIKKNGSLIVCTVPEERGKLDVLLEQAKENGVPGCRIIDKEEALKMEPNLTDNTVAALYVPTGGIICPWGLAIAMGENAAMNGCEFKFEHAVENIIKKDDHYEVVTNKGTFE
;
A
#
# COMPACT_ATOMS: atom_id res chain seq x y z
N GLY A 1 -8.28 2.54 14.10
CA GLY A 1 -8.67 1.72 12.96
C GLY A 1 -7.67 0.60 12.67
N ALA A 2 -8.14 -0.62 12.47
CA ALA A 2 -7.34 -1.82 12.21
C ALA A 2 -7.23 -2.18 10.70
N GLY A 3 -7.32 -1.19 9.83
CA GLY A 3 -6.92 -1.31 8.44
C GLY A 3 -5.40 -1.30 8.28
N VAL A 4 -4.90 -1.46 7.04
CA VAL A 4 -3.45 -1.53 6.75
C VAL A 4 -2.65 -0.39 7.38
N THR A 5 -3.15 0.84 7.33
CA THR A 5 -2.46 2.00 7.95
C THR A 5 -2.33 1.85 9.46
N GLY A 6 -3.41 1.48 10.14
CA GLY A 6 -3.40 1.32 11.60
C GLY A 6 -2.54 0.16 12.08
N THR A 7 -2.62 -1.00 11.41
CA THR A 7 -1.83 -2.18 11.75
C THR A 7 -0.34 -1.97 11.47
N CYS A 8 0.03 -1.33 10.36
CA CYS A 8 1.42 -0.94 10.09
C CYS A 8 1.95 0.07 11.12
N THR A 9 1.13 1.07 11.51
CA THR A 9 1.51 2.05 12.54
C THR A 9 1.71 1.35 13.88
N ALA A 10 0.81 0.46 14.27
CA ALA A 10 0.92 -0.30 15.51
C ALA A 10 2.18 -1.17 15.53
N ARG A 11 2.48 -1.87 14.42
CA ARG A 11 3.71 -2.64 14.29
C ARG A 11 4.97 -1.77 14.44
N GLU A 12 5.01 -0.61 13.79
CA GLU A 12 6.18 0.29 13.94
C GLU A 12 6.32 0.82 15.36
N LEU A 13 5.22 1.18 16.02
CA LEU A 13 5.24 1.62 17.42
C LEU A 13 5.58 0.49 18.39
N SER A 14 5.27 -0.76 18.08
CA SER A 14 5.58 -1.91 18.94
C SER A 14 7.09 -2.18 19.10
N LYS A 15 7.93 -1.51 18.33
CA LYS A 15 9.39 -1.50 18.52
C LYS A 15 9.84 -0.70 19.75
N TYR A 16 8.94 0.08 20.33
CA TYR A 16 9.20 0.95 21.47
C TYR A 16 8.44 0.47 22.70
N GLN A 17 8.95 0.82 23.89
CA GLN A 17 8.28 0.51 25.17
C GLN A 17 7.16 1.51 25.42
N VAL A 18 6.05 1.35 24.72
CA VAL A 18 4.84 2.17 24.86
C VAL A 18 3.62 1.28 25.05
N ASN A 19 2.73 1.69 25.93
CA ASN A 19 1.41 1.05 26.02
C ASN A 19 0.57 1.54 24.85
N MET A 20 0.09 0.63 24.04
CA MET A 20 -0.71 1.00 22.87
C MET A 20 -1.91 0.10 22.66
N CYS A 21 -2.92 0.68 22.06
CA CYS A 21 -4.15 0.00 21.70
C CYS A 21 -4.61 0.44 20.31
N VAL A 22 -5.03 -0.50 19.50
CA VAL A 22 -5.72 -0.25 18.23
C VAL A 22 -7.21 -0.44 18.46
N ILE A 23 -7.99 0.61 18.19
CA ILE A 23 -9.45 0.61 18.32
C ILE A 23 -10.07 0.54 16.93
N ASP A 24 -10.98 -0.40 16.69
CA ASP A 24 -11.72 -0.50 15.43
C ASP A 24 -13.20 -0.85 15.67
N LYS A 25 -14.07 -0.31 14.82
CA LYS A 25 -15.51 -0.61 14.86
C LYS A 25 -15.87 -1.99 14.31
N GLY A 26 -15.00 -2.57 13.49
CA GLY A 26 -15.16 -3.91 12.92
C GLY A 26 -14.86 -5.00 13.96
N ASP A 27 -15.10 -6.21 13.58
CA ASP A 27 -14.89 -7.42 14.36
C ASP A 27 -13.49 -8.03 14.17
N ASP A 28 -12.73 -7.52 13.18
CA ASP A 28 -11.39 -8.01 12.86
C ASP A 28 -10.56 -6.93 12.14
N VAL A 29 -9.27 -7.20 11.95
CA VAL A 29 -8.39 -6.40 11.10
C VAL A 29 -8.86 -6.42 9.64
N ALA A 30 -8.48 -5.41 8.88
CA ALA A 30 -8.80 -5.27 7.46
C ALA A 30 -10.30 -5.33 7.10
N SER A 31 -11.21 -5.12 8.03
CA SER A 31 -12.66 -5.22 7.79
C SER A 31 -13.23 -4.22 6.77
N GLY A 32 -12.48 -3.15 6.46
CA GLY A 32 -12.86 -2.09 5.52
C GLY A 32 -12.18 -2.20 4.15
N THR A 33 -11.72 -1.07 3.64
CA THR A 33 -11.09 -0.91 2.32
C THR A 33 -9.83 -1.77 2.13
N SER A 34 -9.11 -2.10 3.22
CA SER A 34 -7.89 -2.91 3.15
C SER A 34 -8.11 -4.31 2.61
N LYS A 35 -9.33 -4.88 2.69
CA LYS A 35 -9.66 -6.17 2.08
C LYS A 35 -10.33 -6.05 0.70
N ALA A 36 -10.74 -4.86 0.30
CA ALA A 36 -11.57 -4.61 -0.89
C ALA A 36 -10.88 -3.61 -1.83
N ASN A 37 -9.75 -4.03 -2.39
CA ASN A 37 -8.96 -3.27 -3.36
C ASN A 37 -8.30 -4.22 -4.37
N SER A 38 -7.57 -3.67 -5.34
CA SER A 38 -6.94 -4.44 -6.43
C SER A 38 -5.70 -5.24 -6.02
N GLY A 39 -5.15 -5.03 -4.83
CA GLY A 39 -3.92 -5.67 -4.38
C GLY A 39 -2.68 -5.32 -5.22
N ILE A 40 -2.68 -4.16 -5.87
CA ILE A 40 -1.54 -3.70 -6.67
C ILE A 40 -0.51 -3.04 -5.75
N VAL A 41 0.74 -3.49 -5.85
CA VAL A 41 1.89 -2.79 -5.30
C VAL A 41 2.35 -1.77 -6.34
N HIS A 42 1.97 -0.51 -6.16
CA HIS A 42 2.31 0.57 -7.08
C HIS A 42 3.80 0.89 -7.03
N GLY A 43 4.38 1.22 -8.21
CA GLY A 43 5.79 1.58 -8.31
C GLY A 43 6.10 3.06 -8.12
N GLY A 44 5.08 3.95 -8.02
CA GLY A 44 5.27 5.39 -7.84
C GLY A 44 5.49 6.18 -9.14
N TYR A 45 5.34 5.55 -10.30
CA TYR A 45 5.60 6.15 -11.62
C TYR A 45 4.58 7.26 -12.00
N ASP A 46 3.36 7.18 -11.46
CA ASP A 46 2.22 8.05 -11.78
C ASP A 46 1.96 9.13 -10.74
N CYS A 47 2.70 9.14 -9.65
CA CYS A 47 2.60 10.17 -8.63
C CYS A 47 3.28 11.46 -9.07
N LYS A 48 2.66 12.62 -8.82
CA LYS A 48 3.24 13.92 -9.14
C LYS A 48 4.58 14.10 -8.40
N PRO A 49 5.68 14.36 -9.10
CA PRO A 49 6.99 14.54 -8.49
C PRO A 49 7.02 15.65 -7.43
N GLY A 50 7.86 15.49 -6.40
CA GLY A 50 8.01 16.43 -5.30
C GLY A 50 6.84 16.46 -4.31
N THR A 51 5.92 15.50 -4.38
CA THR A 51 4.84 15.35 -3.40
C THR A 51 5.14 14.23 -2.41
N LEU A 52 4.60 14.37 -1.19
CA LEU A 52 4.68 13.31 -0.18
C LEU A 52 4.10 11.98 -0.69
N MET A 53 3.10 12.02 -1.56
CA MET A 53 2.54 10.82 -2.19
C MET A 53 3.59 10.09 -3.03
N ALA A 54 4.38 10.79 -3.83
CA ALA A 54 5.44 10.19 -4.63
C ALA A 54 6.51 9.55 -3.75
N GLU A 55 7.00 10.30 -2.75
CA GLU A 55 8.00 9.83 -1.79
C GLU A 55 7.53 8.58 -1.04
N MET A 56 6.32 8.63 -0.44
CA MET A 56 5.77 7.52 0.32
C MET A 56 5.44 6.31 -0.56
N ASN A 57 5.03 6.51 -1.81
CA ASN A 57 4.73 5.42 -2.72
C ASN A 57 6.01 4.63 -3.08
N VAL A 58 7.10 5.32 -3.44
CA VAL A 58 8.39 4.67 -3.77
C VAL A 58 8.97 3.97 -2.54
N ARG A 59 9.03 4.66 -1.38
CA ARG A 59 9.55 4.05 -0.16
C ARG A 59 8.67 2.91 0.35
N GLY A 60 7.34 3.06 0.27
CA GLY A 60 6.39 2.00 0.64
C GLY A 60 6.53 0.76 -0.24
N ASN A 61 6.78 0.93 -1.54
CA ASN A 61 7.04 -0.18 -2.45
C ASN A 61 8.24 -1.03 -1.99
N GLU A 62 9.37 -0.39 -1.67
CA GLU A 62 10.56 -1.07 -1.16
C GLU A 62 10.26 -1.81 0.15
N LEU A 63 9.66 -1.12 1.13
CA LEU A 63 9.34 -1.68 2.44
C LEU A 63 8.41 -2.89 2.37
N LEU A 64 7.45 -2.91 1.44
CA LEU A 64 6.55 -4.05 1.27
C LEU A 64 7.29 -5.33 0.88
N TYR A 65 8.34 -5.24 0.06
CA TYR A 65 9.13 -6.41 -0.28
C TYR A 65 10.09 -6.81 0.84
N GLU A 66 10.74 -5.85 1.50
CA GLU A 66 11.61 -6.09 2.65
C GLU A 66 10.86 -6.79 3.80
N LEU A 67 9.68 -6.27 4.16
CA LEU A 67 8.89 -6.79 5.27
C LEU A 67 8.23 -8.14 4.99
N ALA A 68 8.01 -8.49 3.73
CA ALA A 68 7.42 -9.77 3.38
C ALA A 68 8.33 -10.97 3.73
N GLU A 69 9.64 -10.75 3.75
CA GLU A 69 10.61 -11.77 4.16
C GLU A 69 10.49 -12.10 5.65
N ASP A 70 10.17 -11.10 6.47
CA ASP A 70 10.04 -11.27 7.93
C ASP A 70 8.64 -11.72 8.36
N LEU A 71 7.60 -11.28 7.66
CA LEU A 71 6.20 -11.40 8.08
C LEU A 71 5.37 -12.38 7.26
N ASP A 72 5.96 -13.00 6.25
CA ASP A 72 5.40 -14.10 5.45
C ASP A 72 3.99 -13.82 4.87
N TYR A 73 3.71 -12.59 4.43
CA TYR A 73 2.48 -12.32 3.71
C TYR A 73 2.65 -12.49 2.20
N PRO A 74 1.59 -12.93 1.49
CA PRO A 74 1.68 -13.18 0.06
C PRO A 74 1.91 -11.91 -0.76
N ILE A 75 3.08 -11.80 -1.39
CA ILE A 75 3.46 -10.74 -2.30
C ILE A 75 4.23 -11.32 -3.49
N LYS A 76 4.06 -10.73 -4.69
CA LYS A 76 4.78 -11.14 -5.89
C LYS A 76 5.24 -9.92 -6.68
N LYS A 77 6.54 -9.82 -6.89
CA LYS A 77 7.17 -8.77 -7.73
C LYS A 77 7.17 -9.22 -9.19
N ASN A 78 6.05 -9.06 -9.87
CA ASN A 78 5.88 -9.47 -11.27
C ASN A 78 5.91 -8.30 -12.26
N GLY A 79 6.15 -7.07 -11.78
CA GLY A 79 6.12 -5.87 -12.58
C GLY A 79 4.70 -5.39 -12.90
N SER A 80 4.62 -4.24 -13.56
CA SER A 80 3.37 -3.68 -14.08
C SER A 80 3.57 -3.20 -15.51
N LEU A 81 2.54 -3.36 -16.35
CA LEU A 81 2.49 -2.86 -17.71
C LEU A 81 1.41 -1.78 -17.82
N ILE A 82 1.81 -0.58 -18.19
CA ILE A 82 0.88 0.51 -18.52
C ILE A 82 0.75 0.53 -20.04
N VAL A 83 -0.31 -0.08 -20.54
CA VAL A 83 -0.49 -0.37 -21.95
C VAL A 83 -1.11 0.81 -22.69
N CYS A 84 -0.50 1.22 -23.78
CA CYS A 84 -1.06 2.16 -24.75
C CYS A 84 -1.70 1.38 -25.91
N THR A 85 -2.97 1.62 -26.16
CA THR A 85 -3.74 0.97 -27.24
C THR A 85 -4.15 1.95 -28.35
N VAL A 86 -3.85 3.24 -28.18
CA VAL A 86 -4.18 4.31 -29.14
C VAL A 86 -2.89 4.98 -29.59
N PRO A 87 -2.52 4.91 -30.89
CA PRO A 87 -1.24 5.44 -31.39
C PRO A 87 -0.99 6.91 -31.03
N GLU A 88 -2.04 7.74 -31.08
CA GLU A 88 -1.99 9.18 -30.79
C GLU A 88 -1.66 9.46 -29.30
N GLU A 89 -1.88 8.49 -28.44
CA GLU A 89 -1.61 8.59 -27.00
C GLU A 89 -0.23 8.05 -26.60
N ARG A 90 0.55 7.50 -27.56
CA ARG A 90 1.87 6.92 -27.28
C ARG A 90 2.78 7.86 -26.50
N GLY A 91 2.73 9.18 -26.77
CA GLY A 91 3.51 10.19 -26.06
C GLY A 91 3.22 10.31 -24.55
N LYS A 92 2.05 9.83 -24.09
CA LYS A 92 1.75 9.80 -22.65
C LYS A 92 2.69 8.86 -21.88
N LEU A 93 3.16 7.78 -22.53
CA LEU A 93 4.12 6.87 -21.89
C LEU A 93 5.48 7.55 -21.64
N ASP A 94 5.90 8.47 -22.52
CA ASP A 94 7.15 9.22 -22.33
C ASP A 94 7.04 10.15 -21.14
N VAL A 95 5.89 10.81 -20.98
CA VAL A 95 5.60 11.65 -19.80
C VAL A 95 5.66 10.84 -18.52
N LEU A 96 5.02 9.67 -18.48
CA LEU A 96 5.04 8.78 -17.31
C LEU A 96 6.44 8.26 -17.02
N LEU A 97 7.24 7.98 -18.06
CA LEU A 97 8.63 7.53 -17.88
C LEU A 97 9.50 8.62 -17.26
N GLU A 98 9.39 9.87 -17.72
CA GLU A 98 10.13 10.98 -17.11
C GLU A 98 9.67 11.20 -15.65
N GLN A 99 8.38 11.16 -15.38
CA GLN A 99 7.83 11.26 -14.04
C GLN A 99 8.34 10.13 -13.13
N ALA A 100 8.41 8.90 -13.63
CA ALA A 100 8.99 7.77 -12.90
C ALA A 100 10.47 8.00 -12.54
N LYS A 101 11.25 8.58 -13.47
CA LYS A 101 12.66 8.93 -13.23
C LYS A 101 12.81 10.03 -12.17
N GLU A 102 11.98 11.08 -12.24
CA GLU A 102 11.98 12.16 -11.24
C GLU A 102 11.61 11.63 -9.85
N ASN A 103 10.70 10.67 -9.77
CA ASN A 103 10.32 10.02 -8.52
C ASN A 103 11.33 8.98 -8.02
N GLY A 104 12.38 8.68 -8.80
CA GLY A 104 13.41 7.71 -8.42
C GLY A 104 12.98 6.25 -8.58
N VAL A 105 11.96 5.95 -9.40
CA VAL A 105 11.50 4.57 -9.65
C VAL A 105 12.50 3.86 -10.56
N PRO A 106 13.20 2.80 -10.09
CA PRO A 106 14.26 2.19 -10.86
C PRO A 106 13.75 1.29 -11.99
N GLY A 107 14.50 1.24 -13.09
CA GLY A 107 14.33 0.26 -14.15
C GLY A 107 13.11 0.45 -15.05
N CYS A 108 12.35 1.54 -14.91
CA CYS A 108 11.23 1.86 -15.78
C CYS A 108 11.73 2.07 -17.22
N ARG A 109 11.03 1.52 -18.19
CA ARG A 109 11.34 1.67 -19.61
C ARG A 109 10.11 1.47 -20.47
N ILE A 110 10.13 2.09 -21.64
CA ILE A 110 9.11 1.83 -22.65
C ILE A 110 9.51 0.59 -23.45
N ILE A 111 8.55 -0.27 -23.67
CA ILE A 111 8.66 -1.51 -24.45
C ILE A 111 7.71 -1.45 -25.64
N ASP A 112 8.09 -2.11 -26.70
CA ASP A 112 7.24 -2.22 -27.89
C ASP A 112 6.13 -3.28 -27.73
N LYS A 113 5.27 -3.38 -28.71
CA LYS A 113 4.17 -4.35 -28.74
C LYS A 113 4.67 -5.79 -28.61
N GLU A 114 5.75 -6.13 -29.32
CA GLU A 114 6.25 -7.51 -29.36
C GLU A 114 6.75 -7.95 -27.98
N GLU A 115 7.51 -7.09 -27.31
CA GLU A 115 7.99 -7.35 -25.95
C GLU A 115 6.83 -7.40 -24.95
N ALA A 116 5.87 -6.48 -25.05
CA ALA A 116 4.70 -6.47 -24.18
C ALA A 116 3.87 -7.76 -24.28
N LEU A 117 3.63 -8.25 -25.49
CA LEU A 117 2.93 -9.51 -25.76
C LEU A 117 3.71 -10.76 -25.32
N LYS A 118 5.05 -10.70 -25.30
CA LYS A 118 5.86 -11.77 -24.70
C LYS A 118 5.71 -11.84 -23.19
N MET A 119 5.58 -10.68 -22.55
CA MET A 119 5.38 -10.59 -21.10
C MET A 119 3.97 -10.95 -20.66
N GLU A 120 2.95 -10.51 -21.41
CA GLU A 120 1.53 -10.81 -21.19
C GLU A 120 0.84 -11.15 -22.51
N PRO A 121 0.74 -12.45 -22.84
CA PRO A 121 0.17 -12.90 -24.13
C PRO A 121 -1.32 -12.59 -24.33
N ASN A 122 -2.04 -12.28 -23.24
CA ASN A 122 -3.47 -11.97 -23.31
C ASN A 122 -3.77 -10.48 -23.54
N LEU A 123 -2.75 -9.65 -23.78
CA LEU A 123 -2.98 -8.27 -24.18
C LEU A 123 -3.74 -8.18 -25.51
N THR A 124 -4.50 -7.12 -25.68
CA THR A 124 -5.21 -6.86 -26.93
C THR A 124 -4.26 -6.67 -28.11
N ASP A 125 -4.69 -7.10 -29.30
CA ASP A 125 -3.96 -6.88 -30.57
C ASP A 125 -3.77 -5.40 -30.91
N ASN A 126 -4.58 -4.50 -30.32
CA ASN A 126 -4.43 -3.06 -30.47
C ASN A 126 -3.31 -2.45 -29.63
N THR A 127 -2.56 -3.26 -28.88
CA THR A 127 -1.40 -2.79 -28.13
C THR A 127 -0.39 -2.12 -29.06
N VAL A 128 -0.01 -0.89 -28.74
CA VAL A 128 0.99 -0.09 -29.48
C VAL A 128 2.36 -0.18 -28.81
N ALA A 129 2.37 0.06 -27.49
CA ALA A 129 3.55 0.03 -26.63
C ALA A 129 3.10 -0.05 -25.17
N ALA A 130 4.02 -0.26 -24.26
CA ALA A 130 3.75 -0.16 -22.81
C ALA A 130 4.91 0.50 -22.07
N LEU A 131 4.62 1.14 -20.95
CA LEU A 131 5.61 1.44 -19.92
C LEU A 131 5.71 0.21 -19.00
N TYR A 132 6.88 -0.39 -18.93
CA TYR A 132 7.19 -1.45 -17.97
C TYR A 132 7.76 -0.86 -16.68
N VAL A 133 7.15 -1.22 -15.56
CA VAL A 133 7.54 -0.80 -14.19
C VAL A 133 7.94 -2.05 -13.41
N PRO A 134 9.23 -2.39 -13.32
CA PRO A 134 9.70 -3.66 -12.75
C PRO A 134 9.49 -3.76 -11.24
N THR A 135 9.33 -2.63 -10.54
CA THR A 135 9.06 -2.58 -9.10
C THR A 135 7.61 -2.85 -8.75
N GLY A 136 6.70 -2.78 -9.71
CA GLY A 136 5.30 -3.11 -9.51
C GLY A 136 5.09 -4.57 -9.13
N GLY A 137 3.95 -4.87 -8.53
CA GLY A 137 3.62 -6.23 -8.14
C GLY A 137 2.19 -6.40 -7.66
N ILE A 138 1.91 -7.55 -7.13
CA ILE A 138 0.63 -7.89 -6.51
C ILE A 138 0.84 -8.36 -5.07
N ILE A 139 -0.10 -8.06 -4.21
CA ILE A 139 -0.07 -8.39 -2.78
C ILE A 139 -1.45 -8.89 -2.33
N CYS A 140 -1.48 -9.76 -1.34
CA CYS A 140 -2.71 -10.05 -0.60
C CYS A 140 -2.95 -8.90 0.40
N PRO A 141 -3.88 -7.98 0.15
CA PRO A 141 -4.01 -6.77 0.95
C PRO A 141 -4.50 -7.03 2.38
N TRP A 142 -5.36 -8.02 2.57
CA TRP A 142 -5.75 -8.42 3.92
C TRP A 142 -4.65 -9.22 4.61
N GLY A 143 -3.89 -10.06 3.90
CA GLY A 143 -2.74 -10.79 4.43
C GLY A 143 -1.69 -9.85 5.00
N LEU A 144 -1.40 -8.74 4.31
CA LEU A 144 -0.53 -7.69 4.83
C LEU A 144 -1.07 -7.11 6.16
N ALA A 145 -2.35 -6.71 6.21
CA ALA A 145 -2.91 -6.11 7.41
C ALA A 145 -2.97 -7.09 8.59
N ILE A 146 -3.23 -8.38 8.32
CA ILE A 146 -3.20 -9.45 9.34
C ILE A 146 -1.78 -9.61 9.88
N ALA A 147 -0.79 -9.82 9.02
CA ALA A 147 0.60 -10.01 9.44
C ALA A 147 1.13 -8.85 10.28
N MET A 148 0.82 -7.61 9.88
CA MET A 148 1.18 -6.41 10.65
C MET A 148 0.47 -6.36 12.01
N GLY A 149 -0.83 -6.70 12.04
CA GLY A 149 -1.63 -6.72 13.27
C GLY A 149 -1.16 -7.80 14.25
N GLU A 150 -0.92 -9.01 13.75
CA GLU A 150 -0.42 -10.14 14.57
C GLU A 150 0.97 -9.81 15.14
N ASN A 151 1.88 -9.27 14.32
CA ASN A 151 3.19 -8.86 14.80
C ASN A 151 3.09 -7.78 15.88
N ALA A 152 2.23 -6.77 15.70
CA ALA A 152 1.98 -5.76 16.73
C ALA A 152 1.43 -6.37 18.03
N ALA A 153 0.46 -7.29 17.92
CA ALA A 153 -0.14 -7.98 19.07
C ALA A 153 0.88 -8.84 19.84
N MET A 154 1.73 -9.58 19.12
CA MET A 154 2.83 -10.36 19.71
C MET A 154 3.82 -9.47 20.49
N ASN A 155 3.94 -8.20 20.11
CA ASN A 155 4.79 -7.21 20.78
C ASN A 155 4.02 -6.30 21.76
N GLY A 156 2.85 -6.73 22.22
CA GLY A 156 2.12 -6.11 23.32
C GLY A 156 1.08 -5.06 22.93
N CYS A 157 0.79 -4.88 21.65
CA CYS A 157 -0.30 -4.01 21.23
C CYS A 157 -1.66 -4.68 21.48
N GLU A 158 -2.54 -4.02 22.23
CA GLU A 158 -3.93 -4.47 22.39
C GLU A 158 -4.78 -4.11 21.18
N PHE A 159 -5.73 -4.99 20.81
CA PHE A 159 -6.75 -4.71 19.81
C PHE A 159 -8.15 -4.70 20.46
N LYS A 160 -8.88 -3.61 20.29
CA LYS A 160 -10.24 -3.43 20.76
C LYS A 160 -11.18 -3.37 19.56
N PHE A 161 -11.67 -4.54 19.15
CA PHE A 161 -12.67 -4.68 18.09
C PHE A 161 -14.08 -4.36 18.57
N GLU A 162 -14.98 -4.06 17.64
CA GLU A 162 -16.36 -3.64 17.87
C GLU A 162 -16.47 -2.36 18.74
N HIS A 163 -15.42 -1.54 18.75
CA HIS A 163 -15.38 -0.25 19.43
C HIS A 163 -15.40 0.86 18.38
N ALA A 164 -16.59 1.40 18.12
CA ALA A 164 -16.75 2.53 17.20
C ALA A 164 -16.33 3.82 17.93
N VAL A 165 -15.30 4.50 17.44
CA VAL A 165 -14.93 5.82 17.95
C VAL A 165 -16.02 6.82 17.53
N GLU A 166 -16.66 7.45 18.50
CA GLU A 166 -17.74 8.42 18.32
C GLU A 166 -17.24 9.85 18.48
N ASN A 167 -16.25 10.06 19.36
CA ASN A 167 -15.67 11.37 19.59
C ASN A 167 -14.22 11.28 20.07
N ILE A 168 -13.46 12.36 19.85
CA ILE A 168 -12.11 12.57 20.41
C ILE A 168 -12.12 13.95 21.06
N ILE A 169 -11.94 13.98 22.36
CA ILE A 169 -12.02 15.21 23.17
C ILE A 169 -10.62 15.56 23.65
N LYS A 170 -10.13 16.73 23.22
CA LYS A 170 -8.86 17.26 23.72
C LYS A 170 -9.03 17.80 25.13
N LYS A 171 -8.21 17.34 26.06
CA LYS A 171 -8.02 17.87 27.41
C LYS A 171 -6.72 18.65 27.47
N ASP A 172 -6.35 19.13 28.65
CA ASP A 172 -5.15 19.98 28.81
C ASP A 172 -3.85 19.20 28.52
N ASP A 173 -3.77 17.93 28.90
CA ASP A 173 -2.57 17.08 28.84
C ASP A 173 -2.76 15.77 28.10
N HIS A 174 -3.99 15.39 27.70
CA HIS A 174 -4.31 14.14 27.01
C HIS A 174 -5.49 14.28 26.05
N TYR A 175 -5.90 13.17 25.44
CA TYR A 175 -7.12 13.03 24.64
C TYR A 175 -8.00 11.93 25.22
N GLU A 176 -9.28 12.20 25.38
CA GLU A 176 -10.28 11.16 25.61
C GLU A 176 -10.81 10.64 24.29
N VAL A 177 -10.73 9.35 24.07
CA VAL A 177 -11.31 8.66 22.89
C VAL A 177 -12.59 7.98 23.32
N VAL A 178 -13.73 8.59 22.99
CA VAL A 178 -15.07 8.08 23.35
C VAL A 178 -15.51 7.07 22.30
N THR A 179 -15.91 5.89 22.76
CA THR A 179 -16.45 4.83 21.91
C THR A 179 -17.83 4.40 22.39
N ASN A 180 -18.55 3.62 21.57
CA ASN A 180 -19.83 3.00 21.94
C ASN A 180 -19.74 2.02 23.12
N LYS A 181 -18.54 1.65 23.58
CA LYS A 181 -18.31 0.69 24.67
C LYS A 181 -17.51 1.26 25.85
N GLY A 182 -17.17 2.54 25.82
CA GLY A 182 -16.41 3.21 26.89
C GLY A 182 -15.44 4.24 26.37
N THR A 183 -14.71 4.88 27.29
CA THR A 183 -13.74 5.93 26.99
C THR A 183 -12.32 5.43 27.30
N PHE A 184 -11.37 5.79 26.44
CA PHE A 184 -9.93 5.54 26.59
C PHE A 184 -9.21 6.88 26.73
N GLU A 185 -8.12 6.87 27.50
CA GLU A 185 -7.18 8.00 27.65
C GLU A 185 -5.84 7.70 26.99
#